data_2541aa8bbd2c2520ba65ce4d930a97f9
#
_entry.id   2541aa8bbd2c2520ba65ce4d930a97f9
#
_cell.length_a   1.000
_cell.length_b   1.000
_cell.length_c   1.000
_cell.angle_alpha   90.00
_cell.angle_beta   90.00
_cell.angle_gamma   90.00
#
_symmetry.space_group_name_H-M   'P 1'
#
loop_
_entity.id
_entity.type
_entity.pdbx_description
1 polymer ?
#
loop_
_entity_poly.entity_id
_entity_poly.type
_entity_poly.pdbx_seq_one_letter_code
_entity_poly.pdbx_strand_id
1 'polypeptide(L)'
;MRRKPTALILSLFFAFSALFGAAAEGDSSLSAGNVSKKEAENAPAERPRKAALIVLEGDVDAGMAAYAARAVRNALEGNPDLIVFEVNTYGGRLDAAFDISDTLLAVPVPTVALVDKKAISAGALISLSARKLYMRPSTTIGDCAPIAQGSEGPIMLGEKIQSPLRARFRTLAEKNGYPSLLSQAMVSSELEVVELSKGDSSRLLLRREVDELPAKETAGWTRKTLVSEGELLTLTDAEAERLGFSEGTVADVGALMKKLGVETWEEVEISWSETLARFLGTIAPLLMLIGFGALYQELHTPGFGVFGIVGIAALLLVFGAQHVAGLADNLPLALLLLGAALLALEILVFPGTWVAGSLALVCMVAAMALTVGEPTPVLPDEPLPAIDADRLLRNLSAVLVPAALALLLPLLLGRAIVRWMPDRTGIAPGTTLEGARSPTQRALPAPGERGKAVTLLRPVGRVRFGDRVLEATAANGYVEAGSEVVVESADGDKLTVSAVEKEDE
;
A
#
# COMPACT_ATOMS: atom_id res chain seq x y z
N MET A 1 -15.96 -33.26 -25.16
CA MET A 1 -15.86 -31.85 -25.59
C MET A 1 -15.48 -31.02 -24.37
N ARG A 2 -14.19 -30.78 -24.17
CA ARG A 2 -13.66 -29.95 -23.07
C ARG A 2 -13.54 -28.51 -23.58
N ARG A 3 -14.39 -27.60 -23.10
CA ARG A 3 -14.25 -26.16 -23.35
C ARG A 3 -13.07 -25.63 -22.55
N LYS A 4 -12.10 -25.02 -23.24
CA LYS A 4 -10.90 -24.43 -22.64
C LYS A 4 -11.27 -23.13 -21.89
N PRO A 5 -10.83 -22.92 -20.64
CA PRO A 5 -11.16 -21.71 -19.84
C PRO A 5 -10.29 -20.49 -20.19
N THR A 6 -9.54 -20.49 -21.29
CA THR A 6 -8.53 -19.48 -21.64
C THR A 6 -9.10 -18.09 -22.04
N ALA A 7 -10.37 -18.02 -22.45
CA ALA A 7 -10.96 -16.75 -22.90
C ALA A 7 -11.40 -15.81 -21.76
N LEU A 8 -11.71 -16.37 -20.58
CA LEU A 8 -12.21 -15.58 -19.46
C LEU A 8 -11.10 -14.82 -18.71
N ILE A 9 -9.92 -15.41 -18.65
CA ILE A 9 -8.75 -14.81 -17.96
C ILE A 9 -8.20 -13.63 -18.76
N LEU A 10 -8.18 -13.74 -20.10
CA LEU A 10 -7.69 -12.66 -20.96
C LEU A 10 -8.64 -11.46 -20.95
N SER A 11 -9.96 -11.68 -20.85
CA SER A 11 -10.94 -10.58 -20.83
C SER A 11 -10.96 -9.80 -19.51
N LEU A 12 -10.66 -10.46 -18.37
CA LEU A 12 -10.50 -9.76 -17.07
C LEU A 12 -9.23 -8.90 -17.04
N PHE A 13 -8.17 -9.35 -17.68
CA PHE A 13 -6.89 -8.62 -17.73
C PHE A 13 -6.99 -7.35 -18.60
N PHE A 14 -7.72 -7.43 -19.72
CA PHE A 14 -7.97 -6.28 -20.60
C PHE A 14 -8.95 -5.27 -20.00
N ALA A 15 -9.97 -5.73 -19.25
CA ALA A 15 -10.92 -4.84 -18.58
C ALA A 15 -10.28 -4.04 -17.44
N PHE A 16 -9.30 -4.62 -16.73
CA PHE A 16 -8.57 -3.95 -15.67
C PHE A 16 -7.60 -2.89 -16.23
N SER A 17 -6.91 -3.18 -17.34
CA SER A 17 -6.02 -2.22 -18.01
C SER A 17 -6.76 -1.00 -18.55
N ALA A 18 -8.02 -1.16 -19.02
CA ALA A 18 -8.85 -0.06 -19.50
C ALA A 18 -9.38 0.84 -18.38
N LEU A 19 -9.55 0.29 -17.17
CA LEU A 19 -10.03 1.07 -16.02
C LEU A 19 -8.94 1.99 -15.41
N PHE A 20 -7.66 1.62 -15.55
CA PHE A 20 -6.53 2.38 -15.01
C PHE A 20 -5.78 3.23 -16.03
N GLY A 21 -5.96 2.98 -17.32
CA GLY A 21 -5.30 3.74 -18.40
C GLY A 21 -5.86 5.15 -18.65
N ALA A 22 -7.04 5.45 -18.12
CA ALA A 22 -7.71 6.73 -18.36
C ALA A 22 -7.30 7.87 -17.40
N ALA A 23 -6.47 7.61 -16.40
CA ALA A 23 -6.09 8.58 -15.37
C ALA A 23 -4.70 9.22 -15.56
N ALA A 24 -3.93 8.88 -16.59
CA ALA A 24 -2.52 9.23 -16.72
C ALA A 24 -2.14 10.15 -17.89
N GLU A 25 -3.09 10.70 -18.65
CA GLU A 25 -2.77 11.72 -19.67
C GLU A 25 -3.18 13.12 -19.18
N GLY A 26 -2.34 13.73 -18.37
CA GLY A 26 -2.38 15.14 -18.02
C GLY A 26 -1.19 15.84 -18.66
N ASP A 27 -1.46 16.59 -19.70
CA ASP A 27 -0.55 17.36 -20.54
C ASP A 27 0.34 18.32 -19.72
N SER A 28 1.66 18.15 -19.84
CA SER A 28 2.66 19.01 -19.21
C SER A 28 3.06 20.15 -20.15
N SER A 29 2.22 21.17 -20.24
CA SER A 29 2.60 22.45 -20.88
C SER A 29 2.03 23.65 -20.13
N LEU A 30 2.68 24.04 -19.01
CA LEU A 30 2.49 25.37 -18.42
C LEU A 30 3.70 26.23 -18.72
N SER A 31 3.52 27.08 -19.73
CA SER A 31 4.44 28.17 -20.11
C SER A 31 4.54 29.19 -18.98
N ALA A 32 5.77 29.45 -18.52
CA ALA A 32 6.08 30.49 -17.54
C ALA A 32 5.84 31.88 -18.17
N GLY A 33 4.71 32.51 -17.82
CA GLY A 33 4.43 33.91 -18.11
C GLY A 33 4.87 34.82 -16.98
N ASN A 34 5.81 35.70 -17.27
CA ASN A 34 6.28 36.81 -16.38
C ASN A 34 5.11 37.75 -16.09
N VAL A 35 4.57 37.75 -14.87
CA VAL A 35 3.57 38.73 -14.42
C VAL A 35 4.27 39.79 -13.55
N SER A 36 4.23 41.00 -14.04
CA SER A 36 4.85 42.21 -13.43
C SER A 36 4.22 42.56 -12.09
N LYS A 37 5.06 42.92 -11.12
CA LYS A 37 4.79 43.22 -9.72
C LYS A 37 3.96 44.51 -9.45
N LYS A 38 3.24 45.06 -10.44
CA LYS A 38 2.63 46.41 -10.34
C LYS A 38 1.11 46.49 -10.39
N GLU A 39 0.39 45.37 -10.56
CA GLU A 39 -1.06 45.42 -10.73
C GLU A 39 -1.92 44.89 -9.56
N ALA A 40 -1.29 44.58 -8.42
CA ALA A 40 -2.02 43.98 -7.28
C ALA A 40 -2.60 45.02 -6.29
N GLU A 41 -2.49 46.32 -6.53
CA GLU A 41 -2.88 47.35 -5.54
C GLU A 41 -4.16 48.12 -5.86
N ASN A 42 -4.83 47.86 -6.99
CA ASN A 42 -6.09 48.53 -7.35
C ASN A 42 -7.13 47.53 -7.90
N ALA A 43 -7.78 46.78 -7.03
CA ALA A 43 -9.00 46.05 -7.39
C ALA A 43 -10.22 46.77 -6.76
N PRO A 44 -11.31 47.05 -7.53
CA PRO A 44 -12.48 47.72 -7.02
C PRO A 44 -13.17 46.84 -5.98
N ALA A 45 -13.49 47.42 -4.84
CA ALA A 45 -14.15 46.76 -3.69
C ALA A 45 -15.66 46.72 -3.86
N GLU A 46 -16.20 45.89 -4.75
CA GLU A 46 -17.66 45.82 -4.90
C GLU A 46 -18.23 44.42 -5.22
N ARG A 47 -17.44 43.36 -5.23
CA ARG A 47 -18.01 42.00 -5.33
C ARG A 47 -17.62 41.17 -4.10
N PRO A 48 -18.55 40.32 -3.63
CA PRO A 48 -18.24 39.41 -2.53
C PRO A 48 -17.03 38.55 -2.89
N ARG A 49 -16.00 38.54 -2.01
CA ARG A 49 -14.82 37.70 -2.22
C ARG A 49 -15.17 36.23 -2.01
N LYS A 50 -14.74 35.42 -2.95
CA LYS A 50 -14.86 33.96 -2.89
C LYS A 50 -13.54 33.34 -2.53
N ALA A 51 -13.55 32.34 -1.65
CA ALA A 51 -12.36 31.53 -1.37
C ALA A 51 -12.63 30.05 -1.64
N ALA A 52 -11.56 29.31 -1.94
CA ALA A 52 -11.56 27.88 -1.83
C ALA A 52 -10.76 27.47 -0.57
N LEU A 53 -11.27 26.49 0.15
CA LEU A 53 -10.60 25.87 1.31
C LEU A 53 -10.09 24.49 0.92
N ILE A 54 -8.81 24.24 1.12
CA ILE A 54 -8.16 22.94 0.90
C ILE A 54 -7.56 22.48 2.22
N VAL A 55 -8.02 21.33 2.74
CA VAL A 55 -7.56 20.79 4.01
C VAL A 55 -6.43 19.79 3.78
N LEU A 56 -5.25 20.05 4.37
CA LEU A 56 -4.06 19.20 4.31
C LEU A 56 -3.82 18.61 5.70
N GLU A 57 -4.46 17.46 5.98
CA GLU A 57 -4.41 16.80 7.29
C GLU A 57 -3.82 15.38 7.18
N GLY A 58 -2.97 15.01 8.16
CA GLY A 58 -2.33 13.71 8.26
C GLY A 58 -0.90 13.70 7.75
N ASP A 59 -0.43 12.52 7.31
CA ASP A 59 0.95 12.36 6.83
C ASP A 59 1.12 12.96 5.43
N VAL A 60 2.24 13.68 5.24
CA VAL A 60 2.61 14.24 3.93
C VAL A 60 3.22 13.13 3.08
N ASP A 61 2.42 12.58 2.18
CA ASP A 61 2.77 11.51 1.26
C ASP A 61 2.42 11.87 -0.19
N ALA A 62 2.73 11.00 -1.13
CA ALA A 62 2.40 11.21 -2.54
C ALA A 62 0.88 11.30 -2.77
N GLY A 63 0.07 10.64 -1.93
CA GLY A 63 -1.39 10.76 -1.97
C GLY A 63 -1.86 12.16 -1.60
N MET A 64 -1.27 12.78 -0.56
CA MET A 64 -1.56 14.17 -0.20
C MET A 64 -1.08 15.13 -1.30
N ALA A 65 0.08 14.89 -1.92
CA ALA A 65 0.57 15.71 -3.02
C ALA A 65 -0.36 15.64 -4.24
N ALA A 66 -0.80 14.45 -4.62
CA ALA A 66 -1.79 14.26 -5.71
C ALA A 66 -3.14 14.92 -5.39
N TYR A 67 -3.61 14.77 -4.14
CA TYR A 67 -4.82 15.46 -3.65
C TYR A 67 -4.65 16.98 -3.74
N ALA A 68 -3.57 17.55 -3.23
CA ALA A 68 -3.32 19.00 -3.24
C ALA A 68 -3.31 19.55 -4.67
N ALA A 69 -2.63 18.86 -5.59
CA ALA A 69 -2.59 19.25 -7.01
C ALA A 69 -3.98 19.19 -7.67
N ARG A 70 -4.78 18.14 -7.41
CA ARG A 70 -6.16 18.02 -7.89
C ARG A 70 -7.05 19.09 -7.25
N ALA A 71 -6.96 19.26 -5.94
CA ALA A 71 -7.78 20.21 -5.19
C ALA A 71 -7.55 21.66 -5.66
N VAL A 72 -6.29 22.03 -5.93
CA VAL A 72 -5.95 23.34 -6.49
C VAL A 72 -6.56 23.52 -7.89
N ARG A 73 -6.47 22.50 -8.77
CA ARG A 73 -7.10 22.59 -10.11
C ARG A 73 -8.61 22.77 -9.99
N ASN A 74 -9.28 21.94 -9.18
CA ASN A 74 -10.73 22.03 -8.99
C ASN A 74 -11.14 23.39 -8.37
N ALA A 75 -10.37 23.86 -7.38
CA ALA A 75 -10.60 25.18 -6.79
C ALA A 75 -10.53 26.31 -7.84
N LEU A 76 -9.54 26.27 -8.71
CA LEU A 76 -9.34 27.29 -9.75
C LEU A 76 -10.48 27.29 -10.80
N GLU A 77 -11.14 26.17 -11.05
CA GLU A 77 -12.33 26.12 -11.92
C GLU A 77 -13.50 26.98 -11.36
N GLY A 78 -13.59 27.09 -10.03
CA GLY A 78 -14.56 27.95 -9.34
C GLY A 78 -14.23 29.45 -9.39
N ASN A 79 -13.11 29.86 -10.00
CA ASN A 79 -12.60 31.25 -10.06
C ASN A 79 -12.57 31.93 -8.67
N PRO A 80 -11.88 31.38 -7.67
CA PRO A 80 -11.77 31.98 -6.35
C PRO A 80 -10.88 33.21 -6.38
N ASP A 81 -11.13 34.17 -5.50
CA ASP A 81 -10.27 35.35 -5.31
C ASP A 81 -9.02 35.01 -4.49
N LEU A 82 -9.06 33.92 -3.71
CA LEU A 82 -7.94 33.38 -2.93
C LEU A 82 -8.17 31.90 -2.59
N ILE A 83 -7.07 31.19 -2.30
CA ILE A 83 -7.12 29.80 -1.78
C ILE A 83 -6.54 29.77 -0.38
N VAL A 84 -7.29 29.15 0.55
CA VAL A 84 -6.83 28.90 1.92
C VAL A 84 -6.46 27.42 2.05
N PHE A 85 -5.27 27.17 2.56
CA PHE A 85 -4.77 25.84 2.91
C PHE A 85 -4.79 25.69 4.43
N GLU A 86 -5.67 24.84 4.94
CA GLU A 86 -5.68 24.47 6.37
C GLU A 86 -4.70 23.31 6.58
N VAL A 87 -3.66 23.54 7.40
CA VAL A 87 -2.55 22.60 7.57
C VAL A 87 -2.55 22.00 8.97
N ASN A 88 -2.59 20.67 9.05
CA ASN A 88 -2.50 19.92 10.29
C ASN A 88 -1.69 18.63 10.08
N THR A 89 -0.37 18.71 10.26
CA THR A 89 0.51 17.57 9.98
C THR A 89 1.75 17.57 10.89
N TYR A 90 2.26 16.39 11.19
CA TYR A 90 3.60 16.19 11.74
C TYR A 90 4.70 16.15 10.66
N GLY A 91 4.34 16.20 9.38
CA GLY A 91 5.27 16.09 8.28
C GLY A 91 5.12 14.78 7.53
N GLY A 92 6.19 14.35 6.88
CA GLY A 92 6.23 13.14 6.08
C GLY A 92 7.33 13.17 5.03
N ARG A 93 7.05 12.72 3.83
CA ARG A 93 8.01 12.58 2.74
C ARG A 93 8.46 13.95 2.21
N LEU A 94 9.76 14.07 2.02
CA LEU A 94 10.38 15.29 1.53
C LEU A 94 9.97 15.61 0.08
N ASP A 95 9.95 14.62 -0.81
CA ASP A 95 9.54 14.77 -2.21
C ASP A 95 8.09 15.26 -2.32
N ALA A 96 7.16 14.60 -1.61
CA ALA A 96 5.76 15.03 -1.57
C ALA A 96 5.60 16.46 -1.03
N ALA A 97 6.41 16.85 -0.05
CA ALA A 97 6.40 18.19 0.48
C ALA A 97 6.86 19.23 -0.56
N PHE A 98 7.88 18.91 -1.37
CA PHE A 98 8.32 19.75 -2.49
C PHE A 98 7.22 19.86 -3.56
N ASP A 99 6.59 18.74 -3.95
CA ASP A 99 5.50 18.74 -4.95
C ASP A 99 4.31 19.60 -4.50
N ILE A 100 3.92 19.51 -3.23
CA ILE A 100 2.88 20.36 -2.65
C ILE A 100 3.34 21.82 -2.66
N SER A 101 4.57 22.10 -2.21
CA SER A 101 5.15 23.44 -2.22
C SER A 101 5.17 24.07 -3.62
N ASP A 102 5.56 23.28 -4.64
CA ASP A 102 5.56 23.74 -6.04
C ASP A 102 4.13 23.98 -6.56
N THR A 103 3.20 23.13 -6.18
CA THR A 103 1.77 23.32 -6.48
C THR A 103 1.26 24.64 -5.91
N LEU A 104 1.54 24.95 -4.63
CA LEU A 104 1.12 26.21 -4.01
C LEU A 104 1.77 27.43 -4.65
N LEU A 105 3.05 27.33 -5.00
CA LEU A 105 3.79 28.40 -5.65
C LEU A 105 3.33 28.74 -7.08
N ALA A 106 2.72 27.74 -7.75
CA ALA A 106 2.16 27.89 -9.10
C ALA A 106 0.75 28.49 -9.10
N VAL A 107 0.08 28.59 -7.94
CA VAL A 107 -1.27 29.15 -7.83
C VAL A 107 -1.28 30.62 -8.27
N PRO A 108 -2.11 31.01 -9.27
CA PRO A 108 -2.13 32.37 -9.80
C PRO A 108 -2.84 33.38 -8.90
N VAL A 109 -3.66 32.92 -7.94
CA VAL A 109 -4.37 33.76 -6.96
C VAL A 109 -3.65 33.79 -5.62
N PRO A 110 -3.93 34.79 -4.75
CA PRO A 110 -3.37 34.82 -3.40
C PRO A 110 -3.60 33.51 -2.63
N THR A 111 -2.56 33.03 -1.96
CA THR A 111 -2.62 31.83 -1.11
C THR A 111 -2.43 32.20 0.35
N VAL A 112 -3.18 31.55 1.23
CA VAL A 112 -3.11 31.73 2.68
C VAL A 112 -3.00 30.36 3.33
N ALA A 113 -2.03 30.17 4.21
CA ALA A 113 -1.97 29.00 5.07
C ALA A 113 -2.60 29.30 6.44
N LEU A 114 -3.37 28.37 6.97
CA LEU A 114 -3.85 28.36 8.34
C LEU A 114 -3.33 27.11 9.04
N VAL A 115 -2.51 27.27 10.06
CA VAL A 115 -2.11 26.13 10.91
C VAL A 115 -3.24 25.84 11.89
N ASP A 116 -3.89 24.66 11.73
CA ASP A 116 -5.02 24.23 12.59
C ASP A 116 -4.57 23.73 13.97
N LYS A 117 -3.64 22.76 14.01
CA LYS A 117 -3.06 22.22 15.25
C LYS A 117 -1.56 22.28 15.25
N LYS A 118 -0.94 21.90 14.15
CA LYS A 118 0.50 21.86 13.98
C LYS A 118 0.90 21.86 12.51
N ALA A 119 2.07 22.44 12.24
CA ALA A 119 2.73 22.41 10.94
C ALA A 119 4.21 22.07 11.16
N ILE A 120 4.48 20.79 11.46
CA ILE A 120 5.83 20.30 11.77
C ILE A 120 6.47 19.72 10.50
N SER A 121 7.80 19.88 10.36
CA SER A 121 8.60 19.32 9.26
C SER A 121 8.05 19.75 7.89
N ALA A 122 7.59 18.82 7.04
CA ALA A 122 6.97 19.12 5.75
C ALA A 122 5.79 20.10 5.87
N GLY A 123 5.06 20.09 7.01
CA GLY A 123 3.98 21.03 7.25
C GLY A 123 4.43 22.50 7.29
N ALA A 124 5.61 22.78 7.85
CA ALA A 124 6.18 24.13 7.84
C ALA A 124 6.59 24.55 6.42
N LEU A 125 7.22 23.65 5.66
CA LEU A 125 7.56 23.91 4.25
C LEU A 125 6.31 24.27 3.44
N ILE A 126 5.23 23.49 3.58
CA ILE A 126 3.95 23.74 2.91
C ILE A 126 3.35 25.07 3.33
N SER A 127 3.31 25.33 4.65
CA SER A 127 2.74 26.57 5.20
C SER A 127 3.48 27.82 4.72
N LEU A 128 4.81 27.77 4.71
CA LEU A 128 5.65 28.87 4.23
C LEU A 128 5.63 29.05 2.70
N SER A 129 5.11 28.08 1.96
CA SER A 129 4.91 28.20 0.52
C SER A 129 3.71 29.10 0.16
N ALA A 130 2.78 29.31 1.10
CA ALA A 130 1.71 30.29 0.94
C ALA A 130 2.22 31.72 1.13
N ARG A 131 1.54 32.68 0.49
CA ARG A 131 1.92 34.11 0.58
C ARG A 131 1.72 34.69 1.96
N LYS A 132 0.74 34.19 2.72
CA LYS A 132 0.45 34.62 4.09
C LYS A 132 0.19 33.41 4.97
N LEU A 133 0.61 33.51 6.22
CA LEU A 133 0.42 32.49 7.23
C LEU A 133 -0.41 33.06 8.38
N TYR A 134 -1.38 32.30 8.80
CA TYR A 134 -2.12 32.48 10.05
C TYR A 134 -2.06 31.20 10.88
N MET A 135 -2.21 31.34 12.17
CA MET A 135 -2.17 30.20 13.09
C MET A 135 -3.39 30.23 14.03
N ARG A 136 -3.81 29.05 14.46
CA ARG A 136 -4.79 28.97 15.56
C ARG A 136 -4.09 29.05 16.91
N PRO A 137 -4.81 29.37 17.99
CA PRO A 137 -4.20 29.42 19.32
C PRO A 137 -3.61 28.06 19.73
N SER A 138 -2.47 28.09 20.40
CA SER A 138 -1.76 26.91 20.91
C SER A 138 -1.28 25.94 19.82
N THR A 139 -0.92 26.46 18.66
CA THR A 139 -0.34 25.69 17.55
C THR A 139 1.17 25.91 17.44
N THR A 140 1.83 25.04 16.70
CA THR A 140 3.28 25.08 16.50
C THR A 140 3.67 24.91 15.04
N ILE A 141 4.80 25.55 14.64
CA ILE A 141 5.37 25.45 13.30
C ILE A 141 6.90 25.37 13.37
N GLY A 142 7.54 24.50 12.58
CA GLY A 142 9.00 24.38 12.51
C GLY A 142 9.48 22.94 12.50
N ASP A 143 10.69 22.71 13.06
CA ASP A 143 11.33 21.37 13.18
C ASP A 143 11.41 20.63 11.83
N CYS A 144 12.21 21.16 10.90
CA CYS A 144 12.20 20.73 9.51
C CYS A 144 13.48 19.99 9.09
N ALA A 145 14.30 19.54 10.05
CA ALA A 145 15.47 18.75 9.67
C ALA A 145 15.08 17.44 9.01
N PRO A 146 15.66 17.10 7.87
CA PRO A 146 15.38 15.85 7.20
C PRO A 146 15.99 14.69 8.01
N ILE A 147 15.17 13.70 8.33
CA ILE A 147 15.56 12.52 9.09
C ILE A 147 15.33 11.24 8.29
N ALA A 148 16.10 10.19 8.58
CA ALA A 148 15.86 8.83 8.13
C ALA A 148 15.76 7.91 9.34
N GLN A 149 15.04 6.80 9.19
CA GLN A 149 14.95 5.78 10.22
C GLN A 149 16.22 4.92 10.20
N GLY A 150 17.04 5.05 11.22
CA GLY A 150 18.21 4.19 11.46
C GLY A 150 17.89 2.98 12.36
N SER A 151 18.88 2.11 12.57
CA SER A 151 18.76 0.93 13.43
C SER A 151 18.53 1.26 14.91
N GLU A 152 19.03 2.40 15.38
CA GLU A 152 18.94 2.85 16.77
C GLU A 152 17.92 3.98 16.98
N GLY A 153 17.15 4.34 15.94
CA GLY A 153 16.17 5.42 15.95
C GLY A 153 16.36 6.41 14.78
N PRO A 154 15.61 7.53 14.79
CA PRO A 154 15.72 8.51 13.74
C PRO A 154 17.10 9.19 13.75
N ILE A 155 17.72 9.29 12.59
CA ILE A 155 19.00 9.99 12.39
C ILE A 155 18.79 11.18 11.45
N MET A 156 19.43 12.30 11.77
CA MET A 156 19.43 13.48 10.90
C MET A 156 20.28 13.22 9.66
N LEU A 157 19.72 13.53 8.49
CA LEU A 157 20.45 13.38 7.22
C LEU A 157 21.52 14.47 7.07
N GLY A 158 22.62 14.12 6.39
CA GLY A 158 23.76 15.00 6.22
C GLY A 158 23.50 16.22 5.33
N GLU A 159 24.49 17.08 5.24
CA GLU A 159 24.48 18.39 4.56
C GLU A 159 23.99 18.29 3.10
N LYS A 160 24.31 17.21 2.40
CA LYS A 160 23.87 17.01 1.01
C LYS A 160 22.34 17.07 0.84
N ILE A 161 21.58 16.62 1.85
CA ILE A 161 20.11 16.67 1.85
C ILE A 161 19.61 17.96 2.50
N GLN A 162 20.27 18.42 3.56
CA GLN A 162 19.87 19.64 4.26
C GLN A 162 20.06 20.90 3.41
N SER A 163 21.14 20.97 2.63
CA SER A 163 21.49 22.17 1.85
C SER A 163 20.41 22.58 0.82
N PRO A 164 19.90 21.68 -0.03
CA PRO A 164 18.80 22.01 -0.94
C PRO A 164 17.52 22.42 -0.19
N LEU A 165 17.19 21.74 0.91
CA LEU A 165 16.02 22.09 1.72
C LEU A 165 16.17 23.45 2.37
N ARG A 166 17.33 23.77 2.95
CA ARG A 166 17.65 25.08 3.50
C ARG A 166 17.58 26.19 2.45
N ALA A 167 18.07 25.92 1.22
CA ALA A 167 17.93 26.84 0.09
C ALA A 167 16.46 27.08 -0.27
N ARG A 168 15.62 26.03 -0.24
CA ARG A 168 14.17 26.17 -0.47
C ARG A 168 13.53 27.09 0.58
N PHE A 169 13.79 26.88 1.87
CA PHE A 169 13.27 27.72 2.94
C PHE A 169 13.71 29.19 2.79
N ARG A 170 14.97 29.41 2.39
CA ARG A 170 15.48 30.79 2.09
C ARG A 170 14.72 31.41 0.94
N THR A 171 14.52 30.68 -0.17
CA THR A 171 13.79 31.19 -1.35
C THR A 171 12.33 31.53 -1.00
N LEU A 172 11.66 30.66 -0.21
CA LEU A 172 10.29 30.93 0.26
C LEU A 172 10.23 32.18 1.14
N ALA A 173 11.19 32.32 2.06
CA ALA A 173 11.27 33.48 2.94
C ALA A 173 11.45 34.76 2.15
N GLU A 174 12.38 34.79 1.18
CA GLU A 174 12.62 35.93 0.32
C GLU A 174 11.42 36.29 -0.55
N LYS A 175 10.72 35.26 -1.10
CA LYS A 175 9.53 35.46 -1.94
C LYS A 175 8.33 35.98 -1.17
N ASN A 176 8.08 35.44 0.02
CA ASN A 176 6.87 35.71 0.80
C ASN A 176 7.06 36.70 1.95
N GLY A 177 8.31 37.16 2.20
CA GLY A 177 8.63 38.16 3.21
C GLY A 177 8.85 37.62 4.61
N TYR A 178 9.09 36.32 4.77
CA TYR A 178 9.41 35.74 6.07
C TYR A 178 10.88 35.98 6.48
N PRO A 179 11.20 35.85 7.79
CA PRO A 179 12.58 36.01 8.26
C PRO A 179 13.50 34.87 7.75
N SER A 180 14.38 35.22 6.81
CA SER A 180 15.19 34.24 6.08
C SER A 180 16.13 33.42 6.96
N LEU A 181 16.80 34.03 7.95
CA LEU A 181 17.67 33.30 8.88
C LEU A 181 16.90 32.30 9.75
N LEU A 182 15.77 32.73 10.30
CA LEU A 182 14.94 31.87 11.14
C LEU A 182 14.31 30.75 10.32
N SER A 183 13.92 31.03 9.06
CA SER A 183 13.41 29.98 8.17
C SER A 183 14.46 28.88 7.92
N GLN A 184 15.74 29.26 7.76
CA GLN A 184 16.85 28.31 7.60
C GLN A 184 17.16 27.56 8.91
N ALA A 185 16.99 28.20 10.07
CA ALA A 185 17.18 27.56 11.38
C ALA A 185 16.09 26.53 11.73
N MET A 186 14.95 26.50 11.02
CA MET A 186 14.00 25.40 11.11
C MET A 186 14.57 24.10 10.50
N VAL A 187 15.54 24.18 9.59
CA VAL A 187 16.11 23.05 8.85
C VAL A 187 17.45 22.59 9.41
N SER A 188 18.27 23.53 9.89
CA SER A 188 19.68 23.25 10.24
C SER A 188 19.95 23.63 11.68
N SER A 189 20.30 22.64 12.50
CA SER A 189 20.65 22.80 13.91
C SER A 189 22.04 23.43 14.12
N GLU A 190 22.82 23.64 13.05
CA GLU A 190 24.12 24.31 13.11
C GLU A 190 24.00 25.84 13.17
N LEU A 191 22.79 26.37 12.96
CA LEU A 191 22.56 27.81 12.89
C LEU A 191 22.17 28.36 14.26
N GLU A 192 23.11 28.97 14.96
CA GLU A 192 22.81 29.76 16.15
C GLU A 192 22.38 31.19 15.73
N VAL A 193 21.08 31.51 16.02
CA VAL A 193 20.49 32.81 15.65
C VAL A 193 20.27 33.68 16.88
N VAL A 194 20.79 34.91 16.80
CA VAL A 194 20.73 35.92 17.87
C VAL A 194 19.92 37.11 17.39
N GLU A 195 18.99 37.53 18.20
CA GLU A 195 18.28 38.81 18.06
C GLU A 195 19.07 39.93 18.83
N LEU A 196 19.49 40.90 18.09
CA LEU A 196 20.00 42.15 18.68
C LEU A 196 18.87 43.17 18.68
N SER A 197 18.51 43.72 19.84
CA SER A 197 17.44 44.69 19.97
C SER A 197 17.94 45.97 20.66
N LYS A 198 17.47 47.14 20.16
CA LYS A 198 17.74 48.46 20.73
C LYS A 198 16.54 49.36 20.49
N GLY A 199 15.77 49.63 21.57
CA GLY A 199 14.48 50.31 21.41
C GLY A 199 13.55 49.52 20.51
N ASP A 200 12.96 50.15 19.51
CA ASP A 200 12.05 49.51 18.54
C ASP A 200 12.75 48.81 17.37
N SER A 201 14.09 48.88 17.32
CA SER A 201 14.89 48.28 16.26
C SER A 201 15.36 46.89 16.68
N SER A 202 15.16 45.88 15.81
CA SER A 202 15.72 44.54 15.98
C SER A 202 16.46 44.09 14.72
N ARG A 203 17.48 43.26 14.90
CA ARG A 203 18.25 42.61 13.82
C ARG A 203 18.47 41.16 14.17
N LEU A 204 18.27 40.31 13.20
CA LEU A 204 18.57 38.86 13.30
C LEU A 204 19.93 38.61 12.64
N LEU A 205 20.84 38.03 13.38
CA LEU A 205 22.22 37.75 12.93
C LEU A 205 22.60 36.34 13.39
N LEU A 206 23.54 35.73 12.68
CA LEU A 206 24.20 34.52 13.16
C LEU A 206 25.13 34.89 14.34
N ARG A 207 25.25 33.99 15.30
CA ARG A 207 26.14 34.19 16.48
C ARG A 207 27.53 34.59 16.06
N ARG A 208 28.15 33.94 15.07
CA ARG A 208 29.46 34.25 14.54
C ARG A 208 29.57 35.70 14.02
N GLU A 209 28.51 36.18 13.35
CA GLU A 209 28.46 37.54 12.84
C GLU A 209 28.40 38.57 13.98
N VAL A 210 27.63 38.25 15.04
CA VAL A 210 27.54 39.07 16.25
C VAL A 210 28.91 39.18 16.95
N ASP A 211 29.67 38.09 17.01
CA ASP A 211 30.96 38.02 17.68
C ASP A 211 32.08 38.74 16.87
N GLU A 212 31.89 38.89 15.55
CA GLU A 212 32.76 39.65 14.65
C GLU A 212 32.44 41.15 14.65
N LEU A 213 31.27 41.56 15.15
CA LEU A 213 30.91 42.99 15.19
C LEU A 213 31.78 43.77 16.16
N PRO A 214 32.26 44.98 15.78
CA PRO A 214 32.98 45.89 16.67
C PRO A 214 32.14 46.22 17.93
N ALA A 215 32.77 46.29 19.08
CA ALA A 215 32.11 46.62 20.36
C ALA A 215 31.32 47.95 20.31
N LYS A 216 31.72 48.87 19.45
CA LYS A 216 31.02 50.15 19.25
C LYS A 216 29.66 49.98 18.57
N GLU A 217 29.51 49.01 17.67
CA GLU A 217 28.26 48.73 16.94
C GLU A 217 27.27 47.98 17.80
N THR A 218 27.73 47.17 18.76
CA THR A 218 26.88 46.43 19.70
C THR A 218 26.62 47.17 21.01
N ALA A 219 27.21 48.34 21.19
CA ALA A 219 27.02 49.15 22.40
C ALA A 219 25.56 49.59 22.58
N GLY A 220 24.97 49.19 23.68
CA GLY A 220 23.58 49.49 24.01
C GLY A 220 22.53 48.61 23.31
N TRP A 221 22.95 47.54 22.63
CA TRP A 221 22.06 46.50 22.11
C TRP A 221 21.91 45.37 23.13
N THR A 222 20.68 44.89 23.30
CA THR A 222 20.37 43.70 24.08
C THR A 222 20.51 42.48 23.15
N ARG A 223 21.16 41.42 23.65
CA ARG A 223 21.32 40.14 22.91
C ARG A 223 20.36 39.10 23.47
N LYS A 224 19.62 38.46 22.60
CA LYS A 224 18.78 37.32 22.92
C LYS A 224 19.03 36.20 21.94
N THR A 225 19.52 35.05 22.38
CA THR A 225 19.61 33.87 21.54
C THR A 225 18.18 33.32 21.30
N LEU A 226 17.78 33.19 20.07
CA LEU A 226 16.50 32.68 19.64
C LEU A 226 16.60 31.19 19.34
N VAL A 227 17.70 30.71 18.77
CA VAL A 227 17.99 29.32 18.43
C VAL A 227 19.43 29.07 18.85
N SER A 228 19.64 28.06 19.72
CA SER A 228 20.99 27.65 20.15
C SER A 228 21.59 26.68 19.14
N GLU A 229 22.91 26.58 19.09
CA GLU A 229 23.59 25.55 18.32
C GLU A 229 23.16 24.15 18.81
N GLY A 230 22.83 23.25 17.88
CA GLY A 230 22.31 21.91 18.18
C GLY A 230 20.79 21.84 18.29
N GLU A 231 20.07 22.97 18.26
CA GLU A 231 18.61 23.02 18.33
C GLU A 231 18.00 23.38 16.98
N LEU A 232 16.78 22.88 16.72
CA LEU A 232 15.97 23.27 15.56
C LEU A 232 14.90 24.28 16.00
N LEU A 233 14.66 25.27 15.16
CA LEU A 233 13.62 26.27 15.45
C LEU A 233 12.24 25.68 15.32
N THR A 234 11.48 25.72 16.42
CA THR A 234 10.05 25.48 16.48
C THR A 234 9.40 26.68 17.17
N LEU A 235 8.35 27.22 16.58
CA LEU A 235 7.65 28.41 17.06
C LEU A 235 6.24 28.08 17.48
N THR A 236 5.80 28.68 18.58
CA THR A 236 4.39 28.79 18.94
C THR A 236 3.71 29.85 18.07
N ASP A 237 2.35 29.87 18.07
CA ASP A 237 1.58 30.89 17.38
C ASP A 237 1.98 32.33 17.76
N ALA A 238 2.19 32.61 19.04
CA ALA A 238 2.59 33.92 19.53
C ALA A 238 4.03 34.30 19.09
N GLU A 239 4.97 33.34 19.09
CA GLU A 239 6.32 33.54 18.60
C GLU A 239 6.38 33.76 17.09
N ALA A 240 5.59 33.01 16.34
CA ALA A 240 5.49 33.13 14.90
C ALA A 240 4.93 34.48 14.48
N GLU A 241 3.95 35.02 15.19
CA GLU A 241 3.44 36.38 14.98
C GLU A 241 4.53 37.44 15.34
N ARG A 242 5.13 37.34 16.54
CA ARG A 242 6.18 38.28 16.98
C ARG A 242 7.40 38.32 16.05
N LEU A 243 7.78 37.15 15.51
CA LEU A 243 8.96 37.03 14.65
C LEU A 243 8.65 37.26 13.16
N GLY A 244 7.42 37.57 12.79
CA GLY A 244 7.04 37.95 11.43
C GLY A 244 6.82 36.77 10.48
N PHE A 245 6.51 35.59 10.98
CA PHE A 245 6.04 34.49 10.18
C PHE A 245 4.49 34.48 10.02
N SER A 246 3.77 34.75 11.11
CA SER A 246 2.32 34.77 11.09
C SER A 246 1.79 36.21 11.04
N GLU A 247 0.75 36.43 10.25
CA GLU A 247 -0.02 37.68 10.17
C GLU A 247 -1.00 37.84 11.39
N GLY A 248 -0.99 36.82 12.27
CA GLY A 248 -1.78 36.80 13.51
C GLY A 248 -2.47 35.50 13.79
N THR A 249 -3.05 35.45 14.98
CA THR A 249 -3.79 34.30 15.48
C THR A 249 -5.29 34.46 15.20
N VAL A 250 -5.97 33.36 14.79
CA VAL A 250 -7.40 33.31 14.52
C VAL A 250 -8.02 32.07 15.16
N ALA A 251 -9.27 32.16 15.60
CA ALA A 251 -9.92 31.06 16.33
C ALA A 251 -10.20 29.85 15.45
N ASP A 252 -10.62 30.07 14.19
CA ASP A 252 -11.03 29.04 13.25
C ASP A 252 -11.02 29.56 11.80
N VAL A 253 -11.36 28.67 10.84
CA VAL A 253 -11.48 29.02 9.42
C VAL A 253 -12.47 30.15 9.19
N GLY A 254 -13.64 30.13 9.86
CA GLY A 254 -14.66 31.17 9.70
C GLY A 254 -14.15 32.55 10.14
N ALA A 255 -13.43 32.62 11.26
CA ALA A 255 -12.78 33.84 11.74
C ALA A 255 -11.71 34.33 10.76
N LEU A 256 -10.93 33.42 10.15
CA LEU A 256 -9.97 33.76 9.11
C LEU A 256 -10.67 34.32 7.87
N MET A 257 -11.71 33.66 7.38
CA MET A 257 -12.46 34.10 6.18
C MET A 257 -13.04 35.51 6.40
N LYS A 258 -13.61 35.75 7.58
CA LYS A 258 -14.10 37.08 7.96
C LYS A 258 -12.96 38.14 8.00
N LYS A 259 -11.80 37.78 8.56
CA LYS A 259 -10.62 38.67 8.61
C LYS A 259 -10.10 39.02 7.21
N LEU A 260 -10.18 38.07 6.25
CA LEU A 260 -9.79 38.22 4.86
C LEU A 260 -10.86 38.92 4.00
N GLY A 261 -12.03 39.22 4.54
CA GLY A 261 -13.15 39.82 3.79
C GLY A 261 -13.78 38.84 2.81
N VAL A 262 -13.78 37.54 3.11
CA VAL A 262 -14.39 36.48 2.32
C VAL A 262 -15.84 36.33 2.79
N GLU A 263 -16.79 36.41 1.84
CA GLU A 263 -18.21 36.23 2.13
C GLU A 263 -18.68 34.80 1.90
N THR A 264 -18.09 34.12 0.91
CA THR A 264 -18.42 32.74 0.59
C THR A 264 -17.15 31.93 0.35
N TRP A 265 -17.11 30.71 0.86
CA TRP A 265 -16.05 29.76 0.56
C TRP A 265 -16.60 28.35 0.33
N GLU A 266 -15.87 27.59 -0.42
CA GLU A 266 -16.19 26.22 -0.75
C GLU A 266 -15.01 25.34 -0.35
N GLU A 267 -15.27 24.27 0.42
CA GLU A 267 -14.27 23.27 0.76
C GLU A 267 -14.14 22.25 -0.37
N VAL A 268 -12.92 22.02 -0.82
CA VAL A 268 -12.64 21.00 -1.82
C VAL A 268 -12.50 19.65 -1.13
N GLU A 269 -13.56 18.86 -1.22
CA GLU A 269 -13.62 17.54 -0.57
C GLU A 269 -12.60 16.54 -1.13
N ILE A 270 -12.11 15.67 -0.24
CA ILE A 270 -11.34 14.49 -0.61
C ILE A 270 -12.26 13.54 -1.40
N SER A 271 -11.79 13.03 -2.53
CA SER A 271 -12.60 12.10 -3.33
C SER A 271 -12.79 10.76 -2.61
N TRP A 272 -13.91 10.08 -2.91
CA TRP A 272 -14.16 8.77 -2.35
C TRP A 272 -13.06 7.75 -2.73
N SER A 273 -12.45 7.89 -3.92
CA SER A 273 -11.36 7.04 -4.39
C SER A 273 -10.09 7.24 -3.57
N GLU A 274 -9.76 8.47 -3.19
CA GLU A 274 -8.63 8.79 -2.30
C GLU A 274 -8.85 8.24 -0.89
N THR A 275 -10.07 8.38 -0.37
CA THR A 275 -10.46 7.81 0.92
C THR A 275 -10.36 6.28 0.90
N LEU A 276 -10.85 5.65 -0.18
CA LEU A 276 -10.76 4.21 -0.36
C LEU A 276 -9.30 3.74 -0.47
N ALA A 277 -8.47 4.45 -1.23
CA ALA A 277 -7.06 4.10 -1.38
C ALA A 277 -6.31 4.16 -0.04
N ARG A 278 -6.53 5.19 0.76
CA ARG A 278 -5.97 5.29 2.13
C ARG A 278 -6.44 4.17 3.04
N PHE A 279 -7.75 3.86 3.03
CA PHE A 279 -8.31 2.74 3.79
C PHE A 279 -7.68 1.40 3.38
N LEU A 280 -7.60 1.12 2.08
CA LEU A 280 -6.98 -0.11 1.57
C LEU A 280 -5.48 -0.18 1.92
N GLY A 281 -4.77 0.95 1.91
CA GLY A 281 -3.39 1.05 2.38
C GLY A 281 -3.23 0.64 3.85
N THR A 282 -4.14 1.10 4.71
CA THR A 282 -4.14 0.75 6.15
C THR A 282 -4.33 -0.75 6.38
N ILE A 283 -5.21 -1.40 5.60
CA ILE A 283 -5.48 -2.85 5.73
C ILE A 283 -4.61 -3.71 4.80
N ALA A 284 -3.65 -3.12 4.09
CA ALA A 284 -2.78 -3.85 3.14
C ALA A 284 -2.09 -5.09 3.75
N PRO A 285 -1.55 -5.08 4.98
CA PRO A 285 -0.96 -6.28 5.59
C PRO A 285 -1.98 -7.42 5.75
N LEU A 286 -3.22 -7.10 6.11
CA LEU A 286 -4.31 -8.09 6.22
C LEU A 286 -4.72 -8.62 4.84
N LEU A 287 -4.84 -7.75 3.85
CA LEU A 287 -5.13 -8.15 2.47
C LEU A 287 -4.02 -9.04 1.89
N MET A 288 -2.75 -8.75 2.19
CA MET A 288 -1.63 -9.61 1.80
C MET A 288 -1.70 -10.98 2.48
N LEU A 289 -2.01 -11.03 3.78
CA LEU A 289 -2.19 -12.29 4.50
C LEU A 289 -3.29 -13.15 3.86
N ILE A 290 -4.45 -12.55 3.56
CA ILE A 290 -5.57 -13.21 2.88
C ILE A 290 -5.14 -13.63 1.46
N GLY A 291 -4.50 -12.74 0.71
CA GLY A 291 -4.05 -12.96 -0.65
C GLY A 291 -3.10 -14.16 -0.77
N PHE A 292 -2.04 -14.15 -0.01
CA PHE A 292 -1.07 -15.26 0.00
C PHE A 292 -1.65 -16.54 0.57
N GLY A 293 -2.49 -16.47 1.62
CA GLY A 293 -3.16 -17.62 2.21
C GLY A 293 -4.13 -18.29 1.25
N ALA A 294 -4.91 -17.50 0.52
CA ALA A 294 -5.84 -18.01 -0.49
C ALA A 294 -5.09 -18.62 -1.69
N LEU A 295 -4.02 -17.97 -2.18
CA LEU A 295 -3.19 -18.54 -3.25
C LEU A 295 -2.52 -19.85 -2.80
N TYR A 296 -2.02 -19.91 -1.57
CA TYR A 296 -1.46 -21.14 -1.01
C TYR A 296 -2.49 -22.27 -0.97
N GLN A 297 -3.71 -21.97 -0.52
CA GLN A 297 -4.81 -22.96 -0.49
C GLN A 297 -5.18 -23.43 -1.89
N GLU A 298 -5.19 -22.53 -2.88
CA GLU A 298 -5.45 -22.88 -4.28
C GLU A 298 -4.42 -23.86 -4.85
N LEU A 299 -3.14 -23.69 -4.50
CA LEU A 299 -2.08 -24.60 -4.94
C LEU A 299 -2.22 -26.03 -4.38
N HIS A 300 -2.97 -26.19 -3.27
CA HIS A 300 -3.22 -27.49 -2.63
C HIS A 300 -4.56 -28.10 -3.03
N THR A 301 -5.40 -27.37 -3.77
CA THR A 301 -6.69 -27.85 -4.30
C THR A 301 -6.60 -28.03 -5.81
N PRO A 302 -7.04 -29.18 -6.36
CA PRO A 302 -6.96 -29.40 -7.81
C PRO A 302 -7.98 -28.53 -8.56
N GLY A 303 -7.49 -27.65 -9.42
CA GLY A 303 -8.27 -26.77 -10.29
C GLY A 303 -8.28 -25.33 -9.82
N PHE A 304 -8.38 -24.35 -10.77
CA PHE A 304 -8.50 -22.94 -10.43
C PHE A 304 -9.92 -22.64 -9.93
N GLY A 305 -10.03 -22.32 -8.66
CA GLY A 305 -11.30 -22.13 -7.97
C GLY A 305 -11.41 -20.77 -7.25
N VAL A 306 -12.29 -20.75 -6.26
CA VAL A 306 -12.64 -19.52 -5.51
C VAL A 306 -11.43 -18.95 -4.78
N PHE A 307 -10.56 -19.79 -4.24
CA PHE A 307 -9.38 -19.32 -3.49
C PHE A 307 -8.39 -18.58 -4.38
N GLY A 308 -8.16 -19.04 -5.61
CA GLY A 308 -7.31 -18.33 -6.57
C GLY A 308 -7.85 -16.96 -6.93
N ILE A 309 -9.16 -16.85 -7.15
CA ILE A 309 -9.82 -15.57 -7.43
C ILE A 309 -9.68 -14.61 -6.24
N VAL A 310 -9.99 -15.08 -5.03
CA VAL A 310 -9.88 -14.28 -3.80
C VAL A 310 -8.44 -13.83 -3.57
N GLY A 311 -7.47 -14.73 -3.75
CA GLY A 311 -6.06 -14.42 -3.58
C GLY A 311 -5.55 -13.34 -4.53
N ILE A 312 -5.85 -13.50 -5.82
CA ILE A 312 -5.49 -12.50 -6.84
C ILE A 312 -6.19 -11.17 -6.58
N ALA A 313 -7.50 -11.19 -6.28
CA ALA A 313 -8.26 -9.97 -6.02
C ALA A 313 -7.71 -9.19 -4.81
N ALA A 314 -7.36 -9.88 -3.71
CA ALA A 314 -6.79 -9.25 -2.53
C ALA A 314 -5.43 -8.58 -2.83
N LEU A 315 -4.54 -9.25 -3.57
CA LEU A 315 -3.25 -8.68 -3.96
C LEU A 315 -3.39 -7.53 -4.95
N LEU A 316 -4.33 -7.63 -5.91
CA LEU A 316 -4.63 -6.54 -6.84
C LEU A 316 -5.21 -5.31 -6.13
N LEU A 317 -6.02 -5.50 -5.08
CA LEU A 317 -6.52 -4.38 -4.28
C LEU A 317 -5.38 -3.66 -3.54
N VAL A 318 -4.44 -4.39 -2.95
CA VAL A 318 -3.26 -3.79 -2.30
C VAL A 318 -2.46 -2.98 -3.31
N PHE A 319 -2.13 -3.60 -4.46
CA PHE A 319 -1.33 -2.96 -5.47
C PHE A 319 -2.04 -1.76 -6.12
N GLY A 320 -3.32 -1.93 -6.46
CA GLY A 320 -4.13 -0.88 -7.05
C GLY A 320 -4.31 0.33 -6.14
N ALA A 321 -4.51 0.09 -4.83
CA ALA A 321 -4.61 1.17 -3.85
C ALA A 321 -3.33 2.00 -3.76
N GLN A 322 -2.17 1.36 -3.73
CA GLN A 322 -0.87 2.02 -3.70
C GLN A 322 -0.59 2.82 -4.99
N HIS A 323 -0.99 2.28 -6.14
CA HIS A 323 -0.83 2.97 -7.42
C HIS A 323 -1.75 4.19 -7.54
N VAL A 324 -3.03 4.06 -7.16
CA VAL A 324 -4.00 5.18 -7.17
C VAL A 324 -3.60 6.28 -6.18
N ALA A 325 -3.02 5.91 -5.04
CA ALA A 325 -2.48 6.87 -4.07
C ALA A 325 -1.20 7.57 -4.56
N GLY A 326 -0.67 7.23 -5.75
CA GLY A 326 0.59 7.78 -6.27
C GLY A 326 1.83 7.29 -5.50
N LEU A 327 1.68 6.23 -4.71
CA LEU A 327 2.76 5.67 -3.87
C LEU A 327 3.61 4.64 -4.60
N ALA A 328 3.19 4.18 -5.78
CA ALA A 328 3.90 3.19 -6.58
C ALA A 328 4.36 3.77 -7.91
N ASP A 329 5.65 3.67 -8.19
CA ASP A 329 6.24 3.97 -9.48
C ASP A 329 5.85 2.94 -10.55
N ASN A 330 6.17 3.23 -11.81
CA ASN A 330 5.92 2.32 -12.93
C ASN A 330 6.73 1.00 -12.85
N LEU A 331 7.87 1.00 -12.14
CA LEU A 331 8.73 -0.19 -11.99
C LEU A 331 8.05 -1.34 -11.23
N PRO A 332 7.40 -1.13 -10.07
CA PRO A 332 6.61 -2.17 -9.40
C PRO A 332 5.50 -2.73 -10.29
N LEU A 333 4.80 -1.88 -11.05
CA LEU A 333 3.77 -2.33 -11.99
C LEU A 333 4.37 -3.21 -13.09
N ALA A 334 5.48 -2.80 -13.68
CA ALA A 334 6.17 -3.59 -14.70
C ALA A 334 6.63 -4.95 -14.17
N LEU A 335 7.18 -5.00 -12.94
CA LEU A 335 7.59 -6.25 -12.30
C LEU A 335 6.40 -7.15 -11.98
N LEU A 336 5.27 -6.58 -11.55
CA LEU A 336 4.04 -7.35 -11.29
C LEU A 336 3.51 -7.99 -12.59
N LEU A 337 3.44 -7.20 -13.67
CA LEU A 337 3.00 -7.68 -14.99
C LEU A 337 3.94 -8.74 -15.55
N LEU A 338 5.26 -8.54 -15.41
CA LEU A 338 6.25 -9.53 -15.80
C LEU A 338 6.09 -10.83 -14.98
N GLY A 339 5.91 -10.73 -13.67
CA GLY A 339 5.65 -11.87 -12.79
C GLY A 339 4.39 -12.63 -13.18
N ALA A 340 3.29 -11.90 -13.47
CA ALA A 340 2.05 -12.51 -13.94
C ALA A 340 2.22 -13.22 -15.29
N ALA A 341 2.96 -12.62 -16.24
CA ALA A 341 3.25 -13.22 -17.54
C ALA A 341 4.10 -14.50 -17.40
N LEU A 342 5.13 -14.47 -16.55
CA LEU A 342 5.97 -15.64 -16.27
C LEU A 342 5.17 -16.76 -15.58
N LEU A 343 4.27 -16.43 -14.67
CA LEU A 343 3.38 -17.41 -14.02
C LEU A 343 2.43 -18.05 -15.05
N ALA A 344 1.85 -17.23 -15.93
CA ALA A 344 1.02 -17.74 -17.02
C ALA A 344 1.82 -18.64 -17.97
N LEU A 345 3.07 -18.30 -18.27
CA LEU A 345 3.98 -19.11 -19.08
C LEU A 345 4.27 -20.47 -18.43
N GLU A 346 4.53 -20.51 -17.12
CA GLU A 346 4.72 -21.76 -16.37
C GLU A 346 3.47 -22.63 -16.44
N ILE A 347 2.28 -22.04 -16.20
CA ILE A 347 1.03 -22.81 -16.14
C ILE A 347 0.59 -23.32 -17.54
N LEU A 348 0.76 -22.49 -18.58
CA LEU A 348 0.20 -22.76 -19.91
C LEU A 348 1.18 -23.49 -20.85
N VAL A 349 2.49 -23.21 -20.73
CA VAL A 349 3.51 -23.67 -21.70
C VAL A 349 4.45 -24.69 -21.08
N PHE A 350 4.92 -24.48 -19.87
CA PHE A 350 5.94 -25.30 -19.21
C PHE A 350 5.48 -25.85 -17.85
N PRO A 351 4.32 -26.52 -17.74
CA PRO A 351 3.78 -26.94 -16.46
C PRO A 351 4.74 -27.89 -15.72
N GLY A 352 5.16 -27.50 -14.51
CA GLY A 352 5.99 -28.34 -13.64
C GLY A 352 7.50 -28.16 -13.80
N THR A 353 7.98 -27.22 -14.62
CA THR A 353 9.42 -26.91 -14.69
C THR A 353 9.92 -26.11 -13.49
N TRP A 354 9.04 -25.36 -12.85
CA TRP A 354 9.29 -24.45 -11.71
C TRP A 354 10.27 -23.31 -12.00
N VAL A 355 10.84 -23.23 -13.21
CA VAL A 355 11.79 -22.18 -13.56
C VAL A 355 11.11 -20.84 -13.77
N ALA A 356 10.11 -20.79 -14.65
CA ALA A 356 9.34 -19.57 -14.87
C ALA A 356 8.49 -19.21 -13.65
N GLY A 357 7.97 -20.22 -12.94
CA GLY A 357 7.18 -20.01 -11.70
C GLY A 357 7.99 -19.42 -10.55
N SER A 358 9.23 -19.87 -10.35
CA SER A 358 10.10 -19.29 -9.32
C SER A 358 10.52 -17.85 -9.68
N LEU A 359 10.83 -17.57 -10.95
CA LEU A 359 11.15 -16.23 -11.40
C LEU A 359 9.94 -15.29 -11.30
N ALA A 360 8.73 -15.80 -11.61
CA ALA A 360 7.46 -15.08 -11.41
C ALA A 360 7.27 -14.68 -9.94
N LEU A 361 7.51 -15.62 -9.02
CA LEU A 361 7.43 -15.35 -7.58
C LEU A 361 8.42 -14.25 -7.15
N VAL A 362 9.66 -14.32 -7.61
CA VAL A 362 10.68 -13.30 -7.32
C VAL A 362 10.24 -11.92 -7.84
N CYS A 363 9.75 -11.83 -9.08
CA CYS A 363 9.25 -10.57 -9.65
C CYS A 363 8.05 -10.02 -8.85
N MET A 364 7.10 -10.88 -8.45
CA MET A 364 5.92 -10.48 -7.70
C MET A 364 6.28 -10.02 -6.28
N VAL A 365 7.17 -10.74 -5.59
CA VAL A 365 7.66 -10.33 -4.26
C VAL A 365 8.44 -9.03 -4.35
N ALA A 366 9.29 -8.86 -5.37
CA ALA A 366 10.01 -7.61 -5.59
C ALA A 366 9.05 -6.44 -5.88
N ALA A 367 8.05 -6.64 -6.74
CA ALA A 367 7.00 -5.65 -7.00
C ALA A 367 6.30 -5.21 -5.71
N MET A 368 5.88 -6.17 -4.89
CA MET A 368 5.21 -5.89 -3.61
C MET A 368 6.15 -5.19 -2.61
N ALA A 369 7.41 -5.62 -2.51
CA ALA A 369 8.39 -4.99 -1.63
C ALA A 369 8.69 -3.53 -2.02
N LEU A 370 8.74 -3.24 -3.32
CA LEU A 370 8.90 -1.88 -3.84
C LEU A 370 7.63 -1.03 -3.68
N THR A 371 6.45 -1.64 -3.67
CA THR A 371 5.17 -0.94 -3.52
C THR A 371 4.85 -0.61 -2.06
N VAL A 372 5.12 -1.54 -1.14
CA VAL A 372 4.80 -1.40 0.29
C VAL A 372 5.89 -0.65 1.04
N GLY A 373 7.10 -0.63 0.49
CA GLY A 373 8.23 0.05 1.11
C GLY A 373 8.17 1.56 0.98
N GLU A 374 8.78 2.26 1.93
CA GLU A 374 9.00 3.70 1.79
C GLU A 374 9.85 3.97 0.55
N PRO A 375 9.39 4.80 -0.40
CA PRO A 375 10.17 5.14 -1.57
C PRO A 375 11.46 5.87 -1.17
N THR A 376 12.53 5.61 -1.89
CA THR A 376 13.77 6.38 -1.75
C THR A 376 13.55 7.78 -2.26
N PRO A 377 13.87 8.83 -1.52
CA PRO A 377 13.97 10.15 -2.12
C PRO A 377 15.11 10.11 -3.16
N VAL A 378 14.75 10.00 -4.43
CA VAL A 378 15.70 10.14 -5.54
C VAL A 378 15.73 11.62 -5.87
N LEU A 379 16.83 12.27 -5.53
CA LEU A 379 17.07 13.63 -6.02
C LEU A 379 17.35 13.56 -7.52
N PRO A 380 16.82 14.50 -8.33
CA PRO A 380 17.18 14.60 -9.73
C PRO A 380 18.72 14.67 -9.86
N ASP A 381 19.32 13.87 -10.74
CA ASP A 381 20.77 13.79 -11.01
C ASP A 381 21.62 12.97 -10.03
N GLU A 382 21.05 12.17 -9.13
CA GLU A 382 21.86 11.23 -8.35
C GLU A 382 21.96 9.84 -9.01
N PRO A 383 23.15 9.19 -8.95
CA PRO A 383 23.24 7.76 -9.26
C PRO A 383 22.34 7.01 -8.27
N LEU A 384 21.67 5.97 -8.76
CA LEU A 384 20.78 5.12 -7.96
C LEU A 384 21.34 4.93 -6.54
N PRO A 385 20.56 5.24 -5.49
CA PRO A 385 21.04 5.14 -4.13
C PRO A 385 21.54 3.72 -3.88
N ALA A 386 22.66 3.62 -3.16
CA ALA A 386 23.18 2.33 -2.72
C ALA A 386 22.06 1.57 -2.01
N ILE A 387 21.88 0.31 -2.36
CA ILE A 387 20.85 -0.54 -1.76
C ILE A 387 21.11 -0.57 -0.25
N ASP A 388 20.29 0.15 0.51
CA ASP A 388 20.29 0.08 1.96
C ASP A 388 19.74 -1.28 2.36
N ALA A 389 20.62 -2.14 2.88
CA ALA A 389 20.26 -3.50 3.26
C ALA A 389 19.18 -3.54 4.34
N ASP A 390 19.20 -2.62 5.30
CA ASP A 390 18.20 -2.55 6.37
C ASP A 390 16.83 -2.13 5.84
N ARG A 391 16.81 -1.24 4.87
CA ARG A 391 15.59 -0.81 4.19
C ARG A 391 15.01 -1.94 3.33
N LEU A 392 15.87 -2.59 2.55
CA LEU A 392 15.46 -3.76 1.76
C LEU A 392 14.89 -4.85 2.66
N LEU A 393 15.52 -5.09 3.82
CA LEU A 393 15.03 -6.06 4.80
C LEU A 393 13.66 -5.67 5.38
N ARG A 394 13.45 -4.40 5.72
CA ARG A 394 12.13 -3.91 6.18
C ARG A 394 11.05 -4.12 5.13
N ASN A 395 11.31 -3.69 3.90
CA ASN A 395 10.34 -3.83 2.81
C ASN A 395 10.05 -5.30 2.49
N LEU A 396 11.08 -6.14 2.42
CA LEU A 396 10.91 -7.58 2.25
C LEU A 396 10.15 -8.19 3.43
N SER A 397 10.43 -7.78 4.67
CA SER A 397 9.71 -8.30 5.84
C SER A 397 8.23 -7.93 5.82
N ALA A 398 7.87 -6.73 5.35
CA ALA A 398 6.48 -6.30 5.20
C ALA A 398 5.67 -7.19 4.24
N VAL A 399 6.33 -7.83 3.27
CA VAL A 399 5.71 -8.79 2.34
C VAL A 399 5.86 -10.23 2.83
N LEU A 400 7.08 -10.61 3.25
CA LEU A 400 7.39 -12.00 3.60
C LEU A 400 6.77 -12.43 4.94
N VAL A 401 6.59 -11.53 5.90
CA VAL A 401 5.96 -11.87 7.19
C VAL A 401 4.49 -12.26 7.00
N PRO A 402 3.64 -11.48 6.32
CA PRO A 402 2.28 -11.92 6.01
C PRO A 402 2.23 -13.22 5.19
N ALA A 403 3.12 -13.38 4.21
CA ALA A 403 3.22 -14.61 3.43
C ALA A 403 3.62 -15.82 4.29
N ALA A 404 4.62 -15.67 5.16
CA ALA A 404 5.04 -16.72 6.10
C ALA A 404 3.92 -17.06 7.09
N LEU A 405 3.22 -16.06 7.63
CA LEU A 405 2.07 -16.27 8.50
C LEU A 405 0.94 -17.01 7.77
N ALA A 406 0.66 -16.65 6.52
CA ALA A 406 -0.33 -17.34 5.69
C ALA A 406 0.00 -18.83 5.48
N LEU A 407 1.28 -19.18 5.37
CA LEU A 407 1.76 -20.56 5.27
C LEU A 407 1.72 -21.31 6.61
N LEU A 408 2.17 -20.65 7.68
CA LEU A 408 2.36 -21.29 8.99
C LEU A 408 1.05 -21.37 9.79
N LEU A 409 0.16 -20.39 9.66
CA LEU A 409 -1.08 -20.33 10.43
C LEU A 409 -1.98 -21.56 10.20
N PRO A 410 -2.20 -22.05 8.97
CA PRO A 410 -2.95 -23.30 8.72
C PRO A 410 -2.27 -24.53 9.33
N LEU A 411 -0.93 -24.57 9.35
CA LEU A 411 -0.18 -25.68 9.95
C LEU A 411 -0.29 -25.69 11.48
N LEU A 412 -0.23 -24.52 12.11
CA LEU A 412 -0.29 -24.37 13.56
C LEU A 412 -1.72 -24.49 14.10
N LEU A 413 -2.66 -23.86 13.43
CA LEU A 413 -4.06 -23.78 13.85
C LEU A 413 -4.97 -24.80 13.17
N GLY A 414 -4.49 -25.49 12.14
CA GLY A 414 -5.31 -26.42 11.34
C GLY A 414 -6.00 -27.48 12.20
N ARG A 415 -5.29 -28.05 13.18
CA ARG A 415 -5.87 -28.99 14.15
C ARG A 415 -6.90 -28.35 15.09
N ALA A 416 -6.73 -27.08 15.41
CA ALA A 416 -7.67 -26.35 16.27
C ALA A 416 -8.90 -25.88 15.49
N ILE A 417 -8.70 -25.40 14.27
CA ILE A 417 -9.77 -24.94 13.37
C ILE A 417 -10.66 -26.09 12.97
N VAL A 418 -10.10 -27.27 12.61
CA VAL A 418 -10.86 -28.48 12.26
C VAL A 418 -11.70 -28.98 13.44
N ARG A 419 -11.21 -28.83 14.69
CA ARG A 419 -12.00 -29.17 15.89
C ARG A 419 -13.14 -28.19 16.16
N TRP A 420 -13.04 -26.96 15.68
CA TRP A 420 -14.04 -25.89 15.94
C TRP A 420 -15.07 -25.76 14.82
N MET A 421 -14.78 -26.30 13.61
CA MET A 421 -15.74 -26.32 12.52
C MET A 421 -16.78 -27.42 12.77
N PRO A 422 -18.07 -27.07 12.89
CA PRO A 422 -19.11 -28.07 13.01
C PRO A 422 -19.19 -28.90 11.70
N ASP A 423 -19.45 -30.19 11.83
CA ASP A 423 -19.53 -31.21 10.76
C ASP A 423 -20.46 -30.87 9.56
N ARG A 424 -21.05 -29.69 9.55
CA ARG A 424 -22.06 -29.28 8.55
C ARG A 424 -21.50 -28.70 7.26
N THR A 425 -20.18 -28.42 7.17
CA THR A 425 -19.62 -27.75 5.99
C THR A 425 -19.16 -28.71 4.88
N GLY A 426 -19.13 -30.02 5.10
CA GLY A 426 -18.67 -30.99 4.10
C GLY A 426 -17.20 -30.80 3.63
N ILE A 427 -16.46 -29.91 4.24
CA ILE A 427 -15.08 -29.50 3.86
C ILE A 427 -14.03 -30.25 4.70
N ALA A 428 -14.42 -30.78 5.85
CA ALA A 428 -13.52 -31.62 6.64
C ALA A 428 -13.64 -33.07 6.18
N PRO A 429 -12.57 -33.80 5.81
CA PRO A 429 -12.59 -35.20 5.63
C PRO A 429 -12.77 -35.86 7.03
N GLY A 430 -13.99 -35.87 7.52
CA GLY A 430 -14.38 -36.48 8.81
C GLY A 430 -14.44 -38.02 8.79
N THR A 431 -13.87 -38.64 7.78
CA THR A 431 -13.71 -40.08 7.71
C THR A 431 -12.25 -40.44 7.88
N THR A 432 -11.83 -40.68 9.12
CA THR A 432 -10.76 -41.64 9.34
C THR A 432 -11.20 -42.96 8.64
N LEU A 433 -10.28 -43.52 7.85
CA LEU A 433 -10.51 -44.83 7.16
C LEU A 433 -10.88 -45.97 8.10
N GLU A 434 -10.87 -45.80 9.40
CA GLU A 434 -11.32 -46.79 10.41
C GLU A 434 -12.83 -47.04 10.43
N GLY A 435 -13.64 -46.24 9.73
CA GLY A 435 -15.08 -46.44 9.61
C GLY A 435 -15.58 -46.72 8.20
N ALA A 436 -14.74 -46.56 7.18
CA ALA A 436 -15.07 -46.90 5.80
C ALA A 436 -14.97 -48.40 5.56
N ARG A 437 -15.84 -49.14 6.17
CA ARG A 437 -16.18 -50.46 5.62
C ARG A 437 -16.85 -50.19 4.28
N SER A 438 -16.16 -50.56 3.19
CA SER A 438 -16.73 -50.60 1.87
C SER A 438 -18.12 -51.28 1.98
N PRO A 439 -19.20 -50.72 1.44
CA PRO A 439 -20.52 -51.40 1.50
C PRO A 439 -20.54 -52.76 0.82
N THR A 440 -19.41 -53.21 0.30
CA THR A 440 -19.18 -54.45 -0.41
C THR A 440 -18.55 -55.58 0.41
N GLN A 441 -18.23 -55.40 1.70
CA GLN A 441 -17.92 -56.54 2.57
C GLN A 441 -19.21 -57.20 3.06
N ARG A 442 -20.07 -57.58 2.11
CA ARG A 442 -21.00 -58.64 2.34
C ARG A 442 -20.20 -59.94 2.38
N ALA A 443 -20.38 -60.73 3.41
CA ALA A 443 -19.67 -61.98 3.60
C ALA A 443 -19.61 -62.78 2.28
N LEU A 444 -18.40 -63.07 1.83
CA LEU A 444 -18.19 -63.97 0.70
C LEU A 444 -18.77 -65.38 1.06
N PRO A 445 -19.19 -66.14 0.06
CA PRO A 445 -19.58 -67.53 0.26
C PRO A 445 -18.45 -68.28 0.98
N ALA A 446 -18.85 -69.15 1.94
CA ALA A 446 -17.85 -69.89 2.73
C ALA A 446 -17.21 -71.01 1.87
N PRO A 447 -15.98 -71.41 2.11
CA PRO A 447 -15.40 -72.59 1.50
C PRO A 447 -16.32 -73.80 1.65
N GLY A 448 -16.58 -74.50 0.54
CA GLY A 448 -17.53 -75.61 0.46
C GLY A 448 -18.96 -75.22 0.02
N GLU A 449 -19.28 -73.91 -0.08
CA GLU A 449 -20.58 -73.45 -0.59
C GLU A 449 -20.73 -73.74 -2.11
N ARG A 450 -21.85 -74.20 -2.53
CA ARG A 450 -22.10 -74.51 -3.94
C ARG A 450 -22.75 -73.32 -4.65
N GLY A 451 -22.32 -73.11 -5.90
CA GLY A 451 -22.88 -72.11 -6.80
C GLY A 451 -23.04 -72.63 -8.22
N LYS A 452 -23.55 -71.80 -9.10
CA LYS A 452 -23.69 -72.10 -10.53
C LYS A 452 -22.99 -71.06 -11.38
N ALA A 453 -22.14 -71.50 -12.29
CA ALA A 453 -21.44 -70.60 -13.22
C ALA A 453 -22.44 -69.91 -14.15
N VAL A 454 -22.51 -68.61 -14.15
CA VAL A 454 -23.39 -67.80 -15.01
C VAL A 454 -22.71 -67.51 -16.36
N THR A 455 -21.38 -67.35 -16.34
CA THR A 455 -20.56 -67.16 -17.54
C THR A 455 -19.45 -68.20 -17.55
N LEU A 456 -18.83 -68.41 -18.70
CA LEU A 456 -17.58 -69.16 -18.79
C LEU A 456 -16.53 -68.55 -17.89
N LEU A 457 -15.88 -69.31 -17.01
CA LEU A 457 -14.73 -68.90 -16.21
C LEU A 457 -13.44 -69.33 -16.94
N ARG A 458 -12.57 -68.28 -17.35
CA ARG A 458 -11.30 -68.55 -18.08
C ARG A 458 -10.26 -67.44 -17.82
N PRO A 459 -9.55 -67.41 -16.72
CA PRO A 459 -9.83 -68.05 -15.45
C PRO A 459 -10.96 -67.36 -14.63
N VAL A 460 -11.34 -66.12 -14.98
CA VAL A 460 -12.33 -65.29 -14.24
C VAL A 460 -13.67 -65.30 -14.93
N GLY A 461 -14.74 -65.42 -14.16
CA GLY A 461 -16.11 -65.34 -14.63
C GLY A 461 -17.10 -65.06 -13.51
N ARG A 462 -18.40 -65.13 -13.79
CA ARG A 462 -19.46 -64.86 -12.83
C ARG A 462 -20.12 -66.11 -12.37
N VAL A 463 -20.25 -66.23 -11.05
CA VAL A 463 -20.92 -67.42 -10.40
C VAL A 463 -22.09 -66.92 -9.55
N ARG A 464 -23.17 -67.59 -9.57
CA ARG A 464 -24.38 -67.36 -8.76
C ARG A 464 -24.36 -68.22 -7.50
N PHE A 465 -24.40 -67.56 -6.34
CA PHE A 465 -24.61 -68.21 -5.03
C PHE A 465 -25.93 -67.69 -4.45
N GLY A 466 -26.96 -68.51 -4.48
CA GLY A 466 -28.32 -68.09 -4.13
C GLY A 466 -28.78 -66.93 -5.04
N ASP A 467 -29.20 -65.85 -4.47
CA ASP A 467 -29.64 -64.64 -5.20
C ASP A 467 -28.50 -63.69 -5.61
N ARG A 468 -27.25 -64.03 -5.31
CA ARG A 468 -26.09 -63.17 -5.57
C ARG A 468 -25.25 -63.72 -6.71
N VAL A 469 -24.83 -62.81 -7.61
CA VAL A 469 -23.86 -63.08 -8.66
C VAL A 469 -22.57 -62.43 -8.28
N LEU A 470 -21.49 -63.17 -8.09
CA LEU A 470 -20.18 -62.75 -7.69
C LEU A 470 -19.17 -63.12 -8.78
N GLU A 471 -18.08 -62.34 -8.83
CA GLU A 471 -16.94 -62.67 -9.68
C GLU A 471 -16.09 -63.72 -8.99
N ALA A 472 -15.72 -64.76 -9.72
CA ALA A 472 -14.93 -65.87 -9.20
C ALA A 472 -13.90 -66.34 -10.22
N THR A 473 -12.80 -66.89 -9.72
CA THR A 473 -11.69 -67.43 -10.51
C THR A 473 -11.73 -68.94 -10.48
N ALA A 474 -11.60 -69.58 -11.60
CA ALA A 474 -11.51 -71.10 -11.65
C ALA A 474 -10.15 -71.53 -11.04
N ALA A 475 -10.14 -72.43 -10.10
CA ALA A 475 -8.95 -72.98 -9.47
C ALA A 475 -8.09 -73.78 -10.48
N ASN A 476 -8.75 -74.56 -11.36
CA ASN A 476 -8.09 -75.38 -12.36
C ASN A 476 -8.76 -75.21 -13.73
N GLY A 477 -7.96 -74.88 -14.76
CA GLY A 477 -8.41 -74.86 -16.15
C GLY A 477 -9.50 -73.81 -16.45
N TYR A 478 -10.65 -74.24 -16.94
CA TYR A 478 -11.82 -73.44 -17.22
C TYR A 478 -13.12 -74.16 -16.72
N VAL A 479 -14.13 -73.35 -16.46
CA VAL A 479 -15.43 -73.84 -16.04
C VAL A 479 -16.49 -73.33 -17.02
N GLU A 480 -17.25 -74.22 -17.63
CA GLU A 480 -18.31 -73.86 -18.59
C GLU A 480 -19.48 -73.14 -17.93
N ALA A 481 -20.15 -72.30 -18.68
CA ALA A 481 -21.34 -71.62 -18.20
C ALA A 481 -22.45 -72.65 -17.94
N GLY A 482 -23.10 -72.58 -16.79
CA GLY A 482 -24.15 -73.51 -16.38
C GLY A 482 -23.68 -74.69 -15.48
N SER A 483 -22.34 -74.85 -15.32
CA SER A 483 -21.79 -75.91 -14.44
C SER A 483 -21.95 -75.50 -12.95
N GLU A 484 -22.13 -76.57 -12.13
CA GLU A 484 -22.09 -76.43 -10.67
C GLU A 484 -20.62 -76.26 -10.23
N VAL A 485 -20.39 -75.31 -9.31
CA VAL A 485 -19.09 -75.04 -8.75
C VAL A 485 -19.13 -75.00 -7.21
N VAL A 486 -18.03 -75.35 -6.61
CA VAL A 486 -17.86 -75.29 -5.17
C VAL A 486 -16.73 -74.24 -4.84
N VAL A 487 -16.92 -73.48 -3.79
CA VAL A 487 -15.92 -72.52 -3.30
C VAL A 487 -14.75 -73.28 -2.66
N GLU A 488 -13.52 -73.10 -3.17
CA GLU A 488 -12.32 -73.66 -2.57
C GLU A 488 -11.70 -72.66 -1.54
N SER A 489 -11.65 -71.42 -1.92
CA SER A 489 -11.15 -70.40 -1.01
C SER A 489 -11.80 -69.04 -1.26
N ALA A 490 -11.92 -68.24 -0.19
CA ALA A 490 -12.39 -66.87 -0.21
C ALA A 490 -11.42 -66.05 0.63
N ASP A 491 -10.57 -65.23 -0.05
CA ASP A 491 -9.56 -64.40 0.60
C ASP A 491 -9.64 -62.98 0.07
N GLY A 492 -9.94 -62.04 0.97
CA GLY A 492 -10.16 -60.63 0.63
C GLY A 492 -11.32 -60.47 -0.37
N ASP A 493 -11.04 -59.99 -1.58
CA ASP A 493 -12.00 -59.81 -2.68
C ASP A 493 -11.92 -60.94 -3.72
N LYS A 494 -11.08 -61.99 -3.51
CA LYS A 494 -10.89 -63.09 -4.45
C LYS A 494 -11.65 -64.31 -4.00
N LEU A 495 -12.52 -64.80 -4.89
CA LEU A 495 -13.27 -66.02 -4.73
C LEU A 495 -12.75 -67.05 -5.73
N THR A 496 -12.22 -68.15 -5.23
CA THR A 496 -11.72 -69.25 -6.06
C THR A 496 -12.71 -70.42 -6.01
N VAL A 497 -13.09 -70.96 -7.19
CA VAL A 497 -14.09 -72.03 -7.33
C VAL A 497 -13.58 -73.15 -8.23
N SER A 498 -13.97 -74.40 -7.97
CA SER A 498 -13.74 -75.55 -8.84
C SER A 498 -15.05 -76.11 -9.33
N ALA A 499 -15.04 -76.76 -10.50
CA ALA A 499 -16.19 -77.48 -11.02
C ALA A 499 -16.44 -78.72 -10.16
N VAL A 500 -17.72 -79.00 -9.86
CA VAL A 500 -18.14 -80.27 -9.23
C VAL A 500 -18.14 -81.34 -10.33
N GLU A 501 -17.18 -82.29 -10.26
CA GLU A 501 -17.17 -83.39 -11.13
C GLU A 501 -18.47 -84.23 -10.88
N LYS A 502 -19.24 -84.49 -11.94
CA LYS A 502 -20.31 -85.46 -11.86
C LYS A 502 -19.65 -86.82 -11.75
N GLU A 503 -19.84 -87.52 -10.67
CA GLU A 503 -19.64 -88.98 -10.63
C GLU A 503 -20.64 -89.61 -11.63
N ASP A 504 -20.09 -90.12 -12.76
CA ASP A 504 -20.84 -90.91 -13.68
C ASP A 504 -21.17 -92.24 -12.98
N GLU A 505 -22.47 -92.51 -12.76
CA GLU A 505 -22.99 -93.82 -12.48
C GLU A 505 -23.00 -94.73 -13.72
#